data_c0ab9a98eaa9118a9aae5f08540ded3b
#
_entry.id   c0ab9a98eaa9118a9aae5f08540ded3b
#
_cell.length_a   1.000
_cell.length_b   1.000
_cell.length_c   1.000
_cell.angle_alpha   90.00
_cell.angle_beta   90.00
_cell.angle_gamma   90.00
#
_symmetry.space_group_name_H-M   'P 1'
#
loop_
_entity.id
_entity.type
_entity.pdbx_description
1 polymer ?
#
loop_
_entity_poly.entity_id
_entity_poly.type
_entity_poly.pdbx_seq_one_letter_code
_entity_poly.pdbx_strand_id
1 'polypeptide(L)'
;MNTTSQDELNAAYNWLIQCVQTMDPEIVTDEIIDNMAQARKALGLIYSGDAAYVMSENENMGFYMPKSGTNLWSDAMVIPKNAKNPKLANEFIRYITSYDAAMDNSSYVGYTSPNKEVTEELGGEGGDYDGINAYTPRSGYDKDEVFQYDEATRKIIADLWSRVKVAASNAH
;
A
#
# COMPACT_ATOMS: atom_id res chain seq x y z
N MET A 1 -12.40 -4.23 -8.49
CA MET A 1 -11.02 -4.78 -8.42
C MET A 1 -11.00 -6.31 -8.33
N ASN A 2 -11.92 -6.92 -7.59
CA ASN A 2 -11.99 -8.37 -7.41
C ASN A 2 -12.73 -9.04 -8.57
N THR A 3 -12.09 -9.20 -9.72
CA THR A 3 -12.67 -9.90 -10.87
C THR A 3 -12.08 -11.29 -11.05
N THR A 4 -12.90 -12.25 -11.47
CA THR A 4 -12.49 -13.57 -11.97
C THR A 4 -12.73 -13.70 -13.46
N SER A 5 -13.21 -12.64 -14.13
CA SER A 5 -13.49 -12.61 -15.57
C SER A 5 -12.19 -12.55 -16.36
N GLN A 6 -11.97 -13.54 -17.22
CA GLN A 6 -10.80 -13.58 -18.12
C GLN A 6 -10.77 -12.36 -19.05
N ASP A 7 -11.91 -11.88 -19.50
CA ASP A 7 -11.99 -10.72 -20.41
C ASP A 7 -11.56 -9.43 -19.69
N GLU A 8 -11.98 -9.23 -18.44
CA GLU A 8 -11.55 -8.08 -17.64
C GLU A 8 -10.06 -8.15 -17.28
N LEU A 9 -9.55 -9.34 -16.95
CA LEU A 9 -8.11 -9.54 -16.72
C LEU A 9 -7.30 -9.25 -17.98
N ASN A 10 -7.77 -9.69 -19.15
CA ASN A 10 -7.12 -9.39 -20.42
C ASN A 10 -7.19 -7.89 -20.76
N ALA A 11 -8.31 -7.23 -20.47
CA ALA A 11 -8.44 -5.79 -20.65
C ALA A 11 -7.44 -5.01 -19.79
N ALA A 12 -7.29 -5.39 -18.51
CA ALA A 12 -6.29 -4.81 -17.61
C ALA A 12 -4.86 -5.05 -18.11
N TYR A 13 -4.56 -6.26 -18.58
CA TYR A 13 -3.26 -6.58 -19.20
C TYR A 13 -2.98 -5.69 -20.41
N ASN A 14 -3.92 -5.58 -21.34
CA ASN A 14 -3.74 -4.76 -22.54
C ASN A 14 -3.53 -3.28 -22.20
N TRP A 15 -4.23 -2.77 -21.17
CA TRP A 15 -4.04 -1.42 -20.68
C TRP A 15 -2.62 -1.23 -20.11
N LEU A 16 -2.11 -2.18 -19.33
CA LEU A 16 -0.75 -2.13 -18.79
C LEU A 16 0.31 -2.17 -19.89
N ILE A 17 0.12 -3.00 -20.92
CA ILE A 17 1.01 -3.02 -22.09
C ILE A 17 1.01 -1.67 -22.83
N GLN A 18 -0.16 -1.05 -22.99
CA GLN A 18 -0.24 0.29 -23.55
C GLN A 18 0.50 1.32 -22.69
N CYS A 19 0.39 1.26 -21.35
CA CYS A 19 1.16 2.11 -20.46
C CYS A 19 2.68 1.93 -20.67
N VAL A 20 3.15 0.68 -20.74
CA VAL A 20 4.57 0.39 -21.02
C VAL A 20 5.02 1.02 -22.34
N GLN A 21 4.21 0.91 -23.39
CA GLN A 21 4.57 1.40 -24.73
C GLN A 21 4.54 2.93 -24.87
N THR A 22 3.74 3.63 -24.05
CA THR A 22 3.47 5.06 -24.23
C THR A 22 4.04 5.95 -23.13
N MET A 23 4.26 5.42 -21.91
CA MET A 23 4.63 6.20 -20.74
C MET A 23 6.00 5.85 -20.19
N ASP A 24 6.59 4.76 -20.66
CA ASP A 24 7.90 4.27 -20.18
C ASP A 24 7.98 4.18 -18.64
N PRO A 25 7.09 3.41 -17.99
CA PRO A 25 7.02 3.35 -16.55
C PRO A 25 8.19 2.54 -15.98
N GLU A 26 8.76 3.02 -14.91
CA GLU A 26 9.69 2.25 -14.09
C GLU A 26 8.89 1.30 -13.18
N ILE A 27 9.16 0.00 -13.28
CA ILE A 27 8.52 -1.02 -12.43
C ILE A 27 9.47 -1.33 -11.27
N VAL A 28 9.16 -0.78 -10.14
CA VAL A 28 9.97 -0.83 -8.91
C VAL A 28 9.13 -1.29 -7.73
N THR A 29 9.74 -1.51 -6.58
CA THR A 29 9.09 -1.76 -5.30
C THR A 29 9.35 -0.58 -4.36
N ASP A 30 10.26 -0.69 -3.41
CA ASP A 30 10.50 0.34 -2.40
C ASP A 30 11.27 1.57 -2.94
N GLU A 31 11.91 1.43 -4.11
CA GLU A 31 12.59 2.54 -4.79
C GLU A 31 11.63 3.69 -5.16
N ILE A 32 10.32 3.43 -5.19
CA ILE A 32 9.31 4.45 -5.42
C ILE A 32 9.34 5.53 -4.33
N ILE A 33 9.66 5.17 -3.09
CA ILE A 33 9.71 6.08 -1.94
C ILE A 33 10.75 7.17 -2.21
N ASP A 34 11.99 6.78 -2.49
CA ASP A 34 13.07 7.73 -2.80
C ASP A 34 12.80 8.53 -4.09
N ASN A 35 12.25 7.88 -5.12
CA ASN A 35 11.94 8.51 -6.39
C ASN A 35 10.91 9.63 -6.23
N MET A 36 9.89 9.41 -5.39
CA MET A 36 8.86 10.42 -5.12
C MET A 36 9.35 11.47 -4.14
N ALA A 37 10.00 11.11 -3.04
CA ALA A 37 10.52 12.07 -2.06
C ALA A 37 11.49 13.07 -2.71
N GLN A 38 12.31 12.62 -3.66
CA GLN A 38 13.28 13.46 -4.38
C GLN A 38 12.71 14.08 -5.67
N ALA A 39 11.42 13.98 -5.92
CA ALA A 39 10.73 14.49 -7.11
C ALA A 39 11.36 14.01 -8.45
N ARG A 40 11.93 12.82 -8.47
CA ARG A 40 12.50 12.21 -9.70
C ARG A 40 11.42 11.74 -10.68
N LYS A 41 10.21 11.46 -10.17
CA LYS A 41 9.04 11.06 -10.95
C LYS A 41 7.87 11.99 -10.65
N ALA A 42 7.07 12.26 -11.65
CA ALA A 42 5.90 13.14 -11.54
C ALA A 42 4.67 12.41 -10.99
N LEU A 43 4.60 11.09 -11.15
CA LEU A 43 3.48 10.24 -10.73
C LEU A 43 4.01 8.88 -10.28
N GLY A 44 3.48 8.36 -9.19
CA GLY A 44 3.79 7.03 -8.67
C GLY A 44 2.57 6.32 -8.12
N LEU A 45 2.51 5.01 -8.28
CA LEU A 45 1.57 4.15 -7.57
C LEU A 45 2.28 3.65 -6.30
N ILE A 46 1.78 4.03 -5.15
CA ILE A 46 2.47 3.87 -3.87
C ILE A 46 1.48 3.46 -2.77
N TYR A 47 1.95 2.80 -1.73
CA TYR A 47 1.17 2.52 -0.54
C TYR A 47 0.95 3.78 0.30
N SER A 48 -0.15 3.81 1.03
CA SER A 48 -0.56 5.01 1.79
C SER A 48 0.45 5.42 2.88
N GLY A 49 1.05 4.49 3.60
CA GLY A 49 2.06 4.81 4.61
C GLY A 49 3.34 5.37 4.00
N ASP A 50 3.81 4.76 2.90
CA ASP A 50 4.96 5.28 2.16
C ASP A 50 4.67 6.66 1.57
N ALA A 51 3.42 6.89 1.11
CA ALA A 51 2.99 8.21 0.64
C ALA A 51 2.95 9.23 1.78
N ALA A 52 2.50 8.86 2.98
CA ALA A 52 2.54 9.73 4.15
C ALA A 52 3.99 10.15 4.48
N TYR A 53 4.91 9.20 4.49
CA TYR A 53 6.34 9.48 4.66
C TYR A 53 6.88 10.40 3.54
N VAL A 54 6.59 10.11 2.27
CA VAL A 54 7.02 10.96 1.14
C VAL A 54 6.51 12.39 1.29
N MET A 55 5.25 12.56 1.71
CA MET A 55 4.66 13.89 1.91
C MET A 55 5.25 14.64 3.11
N SER A 56 5.69 13.93 4.15
CA SER A 56 6.42 14.55 5.27
C SER A 56 7.83 15.03 4.87
N GLU A 57 8.48 14.34 3.91
CA GLU A 57 9.80 14.70 3.39
C GLU A 57 9.74 15.76 2.26
N ASN A 58 8.62 15.86 1.55
CA ASN A 58 8.47 16.76 0.39
C ASN A 58 7.06 17.34 0.30
N GLU A 59 6.88 18.57 0.74
CA GLU A 59 5.61 19.32 0.74
C GLU A 59 4.98 19.54 -0.66
N ASN A 60 5.76 19.35 -1.74
CA ASN A 60 5.24 19.46 -3.11
C ASN A 60 4.59 18.15 -3.60
N MET A 61 4.62 17.09 -2.80
CA MET A 61 3.96 15.82 -3.10
C MET A 61 2.55 15.79 -2.52
N GLY A 62 1.65 15.12 -3.22
CA GLY A 62 0.28 14.91 -2.77
C GLY A 62 -0.18 13.49 -3.03
N PHE A 63 -1.06 13.00 -2.19
CA PHE A 63 -1.64 11.67 -2.33
C PHE A 63 -3.07 11.74 -2.86
N TYR A 64 -3.36 10.98 -3.91
CA TYR A 64 -4.67 10.93 -4.52
C TYR A 64 -5.29 9.53 -4.47
N MET A 65 -6.44 9.44 -3.83
CA MET A 65 -7.27 8.22 -3.83
C MET A 65 -8.31 8.29 -4.95
N PRO A 66 -8.27 7.38 -5.95
CA PRO A 66 -9.17 7.43 -7.10
C PRO A 66 -10.65 7.34 -6.71
N LYS A 67 -11.51 8.09 -7.43
CA LYS A 67 -12.98 7.99 -7.30
C LYS A 67 -13.55 6.65 -7.83
N SER A 68 -12.75 5.91 -8.58
CA SER A 68 -13.07 4.55 -9.03
C SER A 68 -12.89 3.49 -7.94
N GLY A 69 -12.32 3.87 -6.80
CA GLY A 69 -12.01 2.97 -5.71
C GLY A 69 -10.53 2.62 -5.63
N THR A 70 -10.12 2.12 -4.48
CA THR A 70 -8.76 1.66 -4.22
C THR A 70 -8.78 0.35 -3.42
N ASN A 71 -7.61 -0.29 -3.30
CA ASN A 71 -7.45 -1.45 -2.44
C ASN A 71 -7.41 -1.02 -0.97
N LEU A 72 -8.17 -1.70 -0.12
CA LEU A 72 -8.05 -1.67 1.33
C LEU A 72 -7.36 -2.94 1.80
N TRP A 73 -6.41 -2.81 2.71
CA TRP A 73 -5.66 -3.94 3.25
C TRP A 73 -5.24 -3.66 4.69
N SER A 74 -4.89 -4.72 5.39
CA SER A 74 -4.37 -4.65 6.75
C SER A 74 -3.27 -5.67 6.90
N ASP A 75 -2.15 -5.27 7.47
CA ASP A 75 -1.13 -6.20 7.91
C ASP A 75 -1.53 -6.83 9.24
N ALA A 76 -1.22 -8.10 9.40
CA ALA A 76 -1.58 -8.85 10.60
C ALA A 76 -0.41 -9.67 11.12
N MET A 77 -0.18 -9.59 12.43
CA MET A 77 0.70 -10.51 13.13
C MET A 77 -0.07 -11.77 13.51
N VAL A 78 0.46 -12.92 13.13
CA VAL A 78 -0.18 -14.22 13.42
C VAL A 78 0.76 -15.14 14.20
N ILE A 79 0.18 -15.94 15.09
CA ILE A 79 0.91 -16.97 15.83
C ILE A 79 0.59 -18.32 15.21
N PRO A 80 1.57 -19.01 14.58
CA PRO A 80 1.34 -20.33 13.99
C PRO A 80 0.85 -21.35 15.04
N LYS A 81 -0.01 -22.29 14.60
CA LYS A 81 -0.57 -23.32 15.49
C LYS A 81 0.50 -24.14 16.22
N ASN A 82 1.66 -24.34 15.59
CA ASN A 82 2.78 -25.10 16.12
C ASN A 82 3.91 -24.21 16.71
N ALA A 83 3.62 -22.96 17.07
CA ALA A 83 4.57 -22.08 17.70
C ALA A 83 5.11 -22.70 18.99
N LYS A 84 6.44 -22.66 19.18
CA LYS A 84 7.10 -23.23 20.36
C LYS A 84 6.82 -22.45 21.64
N ASN A 85 6.60 -21.14 21.51
CA ASN A 85 6.34 -20.26 22.66
C ASN A 85 5.21 -19.26 22.37
N PRO A 86 3.94 -19.75 22.31
CA PRO A 86 2.80 -18.89 21.96
C PRO A 86 2.52 -17.80 23.02
N LYS A 87 2.89 -18.06 24.28
CA LYS A 87 2.73 -17.05 25.35
C LYS A 87 3.63 -15.85 25.12
N LEU A 88 4.92 -16.08 24.83
CA LEU A 88 5.87 -15.00 24.54
C LEU A 88 5.47 -14.25 23.25
N ALA A 89 4.99 -14.96 22.23
CA ALA A 89 4.48 -14.32 21.01
C ALA A 89 3.29 -13.39 21.31
N ASN A 90 2.36 -13.81 22.16
CA ASN A 90 1.26 -12.94 22.61
C ASN A 90 1.75 -11.73 23.41
N GLU A 91 2.75 -11.90 24.29
CA GLU A 91 3.32 -10.75 25.02
C GLU A 91 4.02 -9.77 24.08
N PHE A 92 4.72 -10.26 23.06
CA PHE A 92 5.30 -9.41 22.02
C PHE A 92 4.23 -8.62 21.25
N ILE A 93 3.16 -9.28 20.81
CA ILE A 93 2.06 -8.61 20.11
C ILE A 93 1.43 -7.55 21.03
N ARG A 94 1.21 -7.86 22.30
CA ARG A 94 0.68 -6.91 23.27
C ARG A 94 1.60 -5.70 23.45
N TYR A 95 2.90 -5.93 23.51
CA TYR A 95 3.89 -4.86 23.62
C TYR A 95 3.89 -3.95 22.39
N ILE A 96 3.99 -4.51 21.19
CA ILE A 96 4.09 -3.73 19.96
C ILE A 96 2.80 -2.95 19.62
N THR A 97 1.65 -3.40 20.18
CA THR A 97 0.36 -2.71 20.06
C THR A 97 0.01 -1.83 21.26
N SER A 98 0.90 -1.73 22.27
CA SER A 98 0.74 -0.76 23.35
C SER A 98 0.89 0.67 22.82
N TYR A 99 0.37 1.64 23.56
CA TYR A 99 0.37 3.04 23.12
C TYR A 99 1.79 3.52 22.75
N ASP A 100 2.75 3.42 23.67
CA ASP A 100 4.12 3.92 23.44
C ASP A 100 4.79 3.27 22.22
N ALA A 101 4.80 1.92 22.17
CA ALA A 101 5.44 1.20 21.06
C ALA A 101 4.70 1.42 19.72
N ALA A 102 3.37 1.53 19.73
CA ALA A 102 2.59 1.80 18.55
C ALA A 102 2.78 3.25 18.07
N MET A 103 2.94 4.20 18.98
CA MET A 103 3.25 5.60 18.69
C MET A 103 4.60 5.69 17.95
N ASP A 104 5.67 5.15 18.55
CA ASP A 104 7.00 5.15 17.95
C ASP A 104 7.02 4.50 16.56
N ASN A 105 6.35 3.35 16.42
CA ASN A 105 6.29 2.66 15.14
C ASN A 105 5.51 3.44 14.08
N SER A 106 4.29 3.90 14.39
CA SER A 106 3.44 4.58 13.40
C SER A 106 4.01 5.94 13.00
N SER A 107 4.58 6.70 13.94
CA SER A 107 5.28 7.94 13.65
C SER A 107 6.46 7.72 12.69
N TYR A 108 7.22 6.62 12.89
CA TYR A 108 8.38 6.32 12.05
C TYR A 108 8.03 5.81 10.66
N VAL A 109 7.01 4.92 10.54
CA VAL A 109 6.73 4.24 9.26
C VAL A 109 5.63 4.90 8.43
N GLY A 110 4.87 5.85 8.97
CA GLY A 110 3.77 6.52 8.28
C GLY A 110 2.50 5.71 8.11
N TYR A 111 2.43 4.48 8.62
CA TYR A 111 1.23 3.64 8.51
C TYR A 111 0.32 3.80 9.72
N THR A 112 -0.98 3.77 9.46
CA THR A 112 -2.03 3.88 10.49
C THR A 112 -1.91 2.75 11.52
N SER A 113 -1.89 3.09 12.79
CA SER A 113 -1.85 2.14 13.90
C SER A 113 -3.19 1.41 14.09
N PRO A 114 -3.21 0.13 14.50
CA PRO A 114 -4.42 -0.50 15.03
C PRO A 114 -4.84 0.07 16.39
N ASN A 115 -3.98 0.83 17.06
CA ASN A 115 -4.31 1.57 18.28
C ASN A 115 -4.99 2.89 17.90
N LYS A 116 -6.27 3.02 18.29
CA LYS A 116 -7.09 4.17 17.91
C LYS A 116 -6.53 5.48 18.45
N GLU A 117 -6.06 5.51 19.71
CA GLU A 117 -5.54 6.73 20.34
C GLU A 117 -4.31 7.24 19.58
N VAL A 118 -3.40 6.34 19.19
CA VAL A 118 -2.22 6.66 18.38
C VAL A 118 -2.59 7.23 17.03
N THR A 119 -3.58 6.64 16.36
CA THR A 119 -4.04 7.12 15.04
C THR A 119 -4.68 8.51 15.14
N GLU A 120 -5.49 8.74 16.17
CA GLU A 120 -6.13 10.03 16.41
C GLU A 120 -5.11 11.11 16.79
N GLU A 121 -4.07 10.77 17.53
CA GLU A 121 -3.03 11.73 17.91
C GLU A 121 -2.12 12.08 16.74
N LEU A 122 -1.58 11.07 16.01
CA LEU A 122 -0.69 11.33 14.89
C LEU A 122 -1.37 12.01 13.69
N GLY A 123 -2.64 11.71 13.44
CA GLY A 123 -3.41 12.32 12.35
C GLY A 123 -4.23 13.55 12.77
N GLY A 124 -4.24 13.90 14.05
CA GLY A 124 -4.96 15.04 14.60
C GLY A 124 -4.20 16.36 14.49
N GLU A 125 -4.83 17.44 14.95
CA GLU A 125 -4.24 18.79 14.95
C GLU A 125 -2.91 18.81 15.73
N GLY A 126 -1.84 19.16 15.06
CA GLY A 126 -0.48 19.21 15.62
C GLY A 126 0.24 17.87 15.71
N GLY A 127 -0.33 16.77 15.23
CA GLY A 127 0.34 15.47 15.11
C GLY A 127 1.29 15.40 13.90
N ASP A 128 2.18 14.40 13.88
CA ASP A 128 3.20 14.23 12.83
C ASP A 128 2.61 14.14 11.41
N TYR A 129 1.38 13.68 11.30
CA TYR A 129 0.66 13.49 10.04
C TYR A 129 -0.59 14.36 9.92
N ASP A 130 -0.62 15.50 10.62
CA ASP A 130 -1.69 16.50 10.51
C ASP A 130 -1.84 16.98 9.06
N GLY A 131 -3.06 16.92 8.54
CA GLY A 131 -3.37 17.30 7.15
C GLY A 131 -2.87 16.34 6.07
N ILE A 132 -2.15 15.27 6.41
CA ILE A 132 -1.68 14.26 5.47
C ILE A 132 -2.77 13.21 5.21
N ASN A 133 -3.49 13.36 4.11
CA ASN A 133 -4.62 12.50 3.75
C ASN A 133 -4.24 11.04 3.44
N ALA A 134 -2.95 10.75 3.24
CA ALA A 134 -2.43 9.40 3.07
C ALA A 134 -2.40 8.61 4.40
N TYR A 135 -2.24 9.30 5.54
CA TYR A 135 -2.14 8.65 6.84
C TYR A 135 -3.47 8.06 7.30
N THR A 136 -4.57 8.77 7.10
CA THR A 136 -5.89 8.29 7.54
C THR A 136 -6.64 7.65 6.38
N PRO A 137 -6.91 6.33 6.41
CA PRO A 137 -7.65 5.65 5.34
C PRO A 137 -9.05 6.25 5.18
N ARG A 138 -9.48 6.36 3.92
CA ARG A 138 -10.85 6.71 3.58
C ARG A 138 -11.78 5.58 4.02
N SER A 139 -12.64 5.83 5.02
CA SER A 139 -13.57 4.83 5.52
C SER A 139 -14.95 4.96 4.89
N GLY A 140 -15.63 3.81 4.68
CA GLY A 140 -17.02 3.77 4.23
C GLY A 140 -17.24 4.16 2.77
N TYR A 141 -16.21 4.21 1.94
CA TYR A 141 -16.36 4.42 0.51
C TYR A 141 -16.67 3.08 -0.18
N ASP A 142 -17.84 2.98 -0.78
CA ASP A 142 -18.43 1.75 -1.32
C ASP A 142 -17.67 1.11 -2.49
N LYS A 143 -16.74 1.85 -3.11
CA LYS A 143 -15.89 1.36 -4.20
C LYS A 143 -14.50 0.91 -3.74
N ASP A 144 -14.16 1.12 -2.48
CA ASP A 144 -12.92 0.61 -1.93
C ASP A 144 -13.10 -0.85 -1.53
N GLU A 145 -12.19 -1.73 -1.98
CA GLU A 145 -12.35 -3.16 -1.85
C GLU A 145 -11.12 -3.80 -1.18
N VAL A 146 -11.38 -4.79 -0.32
CA VAL A 146 -10.33 -5.72 0.15
C VAL A 146 -10.11 -6.77 -0.92
N PHE A 147 -8.86 -7.08 -1.25
CA PHE A 147 -8.55 -8.13 -2.22
C PHE A 147 -9.04 -9.50 -1.72
N GLN A 148 -9.76 -10.18 -2.58
CA GLN A 148 -10.24 -11.54 -2.34
C GLN A 148 -9.29 -12.54 -2.98
N TYR A 149 -8.99 -13.62 -2.26
CA TYR A 149 -8.13 -14.68 -2.77
C TYR A 149 -8.94 -15.66 -3.61
N ASP A 150 -8.50 -15.85 -4.85
CA ASP A 150 -8.94 -16.93 -5.75
C ASP A 150 -7.71 -17.55 -6.41
N GLU A 151 -7.51 -18.85 -6.25
CA GLU A 151 -6.30 -19.55 -6.70
C GLU A 151 -6.15 -19.56 -8.21
N ALA A 152 -7.25 -19.71 -8.96
CA ALA A 152 -7.21 -19.72 -10.43
C ALA A 152 -6.85 -18.32 -10.96
N THR A 153 -7.52 -17.31 -10.46
CA THR A 153 -7.29 -15.89 -10.83
C THR A 153 -5.87 -15.47 -10.46
N ARG A 154 -5.37 -15.86 -9.30
CA ARG A 154 -3.99 -15.56 -8.88
C ARG A 154 -2.95 -16.07 -9.88
N LYS A 155 -3.13 -17.29 -10.40
CA LYS A 155 -2.22 -17.86 -11.41
C LYS A 155 -2.27 -17.08 -12.71
N ILE A 156 -3.45 -16.69 -13.16
CA ILE A 156 -3.63 -15.87 -14.37
C ILE A 156 -2.96 -14.51 -14.19
N ILE A 157 -3.22 -13.82 -13.08
CA ILE A 157 -2.61 -12.52 -12.79
C ILE A 157 -1.08 -12.64 -12.76
N ALA A 158 -0.52 -13.68 -12.13
CA ALA A 158 0.92 -13.88 -12.06
C ALA A 158 1.56 -14.06 -13.45
N ASP A 159 0.90 -14.79 -14.36
CA ASP A 159 1.34 -14.93 -15.74
C ASP A 159 1.29 -13.60 -16.50
N LEU A 160 0.14 -12.93 -16.46
CA LEU A 160 -0.06 -11.65 -17.14
C LEU A 160 0.92 -10.59 -16.64
N TRP A 161 1.15 -10.51 -15.33
CA TRP A 161 2.11 -9.58 -14.74
C TRP A 161 3.56 -9.89 -15.16
N SER A 162 3.92 -11.17 -15.23
CA SER A 162 5.25 -11.58 -15.73
C SER A 162 5.46 -11.11 -17.16
N ARG A 163 4.45 -11.20 -18.01
CA ARG A 163 4.50 -10.73 -19.41
C ARG A 163 4.60 -9.19 -19.50
N VAL A 164 3.92 -8.45 -18.62
CA VAL A 164 4.07 -6.98 -18.53
C VAL A 164 5.49 -6.60 -18.15
N LYS A 165 6.10 -7.27 -17.17
CA LYS A 165 7.50 -7.02 -16.78
C LYS A 165 8.48 -7.30 -17.91
N VAL A 166 8.29 -8.38 -18.64
CA VAL A 166 9.12 -8.69 -19.83
C VAL A 166 8.96 -7.62 -20.91
N ALA A 167 7.75 -7.16 -21.17
CA ALA A 167 7.51 -6.08 -22.11
C ALA A 167 8.20 -4.77 -21.70
N ALA A 168 8.14 -4.40 -20.41
CA ALA A 168 8.82 -3.22 -19.89
C ALA A 168 10.35 -3.35 -20.02
N SER A 169 10.93 -4.53 -19.71
CA SER A 169 12.38 -4.76 -19.85
C SER A 169 12.89 -4.73 -21.31
N ASN A 170 12.03 -4.97 -22.27
CA ASN A 170 12.39 -4.94 -23.70
C ASN A 170 12.17 -3.56 -24.34
N ALA A 171 11.58 -2.62 -23.64
CA ALA A 171 11.33 -1.26 -24.12
C ALA A 171 12.55 -0.35 -23.96
N HIS A 172 13.54 -0.79 -23.17
CA HIS A 172 14.85 -0.16 -22.96
C HIS A 172 15.93 -0.98 -23.64
#